data_0211884f83d03310612353b4814eea08
#
_entry.id   0211884f83d03310612353b4814eea08
#
_cell.length_a   1.000
_cell.length_b   1.000
_cell.length_c   1.000
_cell.angle_alpha   90.00
_cell.angle_beta   90.00
_cell.angle_gamma   90.00
#
_symmetry.space_group_name_H-M   'P 1'
#
loop_
_entity.id
_entity.type
_entity.pdbx_description
1 polymer ?
#
loop_
_entity_poly.entity_id
_entity_poly.type
_entity_poly.pdbx_seq_one_letter_code
_entity_poly.pdbx_strand_id
1 'polypeptide(L)'
;MHYPVDVFRVEEKTAHNKVFVEWTLASVVDQQGTKLPRRQVLANACDHIYRRYDSPTGQFDYGKATCPYVGSAIFDAQGNVVAAAALDRCGKQRRDCSFRFPDDPLPTHAFFGAGRLRRQ
;
A
#
# COMPACT_ATOMS: atom_id res chain seq x y z
N MET A 1 -24.76 28.53 -4.49
CA MET A 1 -23.87 27.53 -5.09
C MET A 1 -22.46 27.70 -4.59
N HIS A 2 -21.91 26.67 -3.99
CA HIS A 2 -20.52 26.71 -3.52
C HIS A 2 -19.62 26.02 -4.53
N TYR A 3 -18.60 26.75 -4.98
CA TYR A 3 -17.54 26.16 -5.79
C TYR A 3 -16.43 25.62 -4.87
N PRO A 4 -15.80 24.50 -5.22
CA PRO A 4 -14.64 24.04 -4.46
C PRO A 4 -13.54 25.09 -4.51
N VAL A 5 -12.85 25.24 -3.39
CA VAL A 5 -11.67 26.15 -3.32
C VAL A 5 -10.47 25.41 -3.89
N ASP A 6 -9.90 25.95 -4.95
CA ASP A 6 -8.66 25.44 -5.50
C ASP A 6 -7.47 26.02 -4.72
N VAL A 7 -6.59 25.13 -4.28
CA VAL A 7 -5.38 25.50 -3.55
C VAL A 7 -4.19 25.33 -4.47
N PHE A 8 -3.42 26.41 -4.66
CA PHE A 8 -2.24 26.43 -5.51
C PHE A 8 -1.01 26.81 -4.71
N ARG A 9 0.13 26.26 -5.12
CA ARG A 9 1.44 26.60 -4.59
C ARG A 9 2.10 27.63 -5.48
N VAL A 10 2.67 28.68 -4.87
CA VAL A 10 3.47 29.65 -5.61
C VAL A 10 4.85 29.06 -5.91
N GLU A 11 5.16 28.84 -7.19
CA GLU A 11 6.44 28.25 -7.60
C GLU A 11 7.51 29.30 -7.84
N GLU A 12 7.19 30.30 -8.64
CA GLU A 12 8.15 31.34 -8.96
C GLU A 12 7.46 32.69 -9.23
N LYS A 13 8.23 33.73 -9.12
CA LYS A 13 7.84 35.08 -9.50
C LYS A 13 8.32 35.34 -10.92
N THR A 14 7.38 35.35 -11.88
CA THR A 14 7.70 35.44 -13.30
C THR A 14 7.98 36.88 -13.75
N ALA A 15 7.31 37.87 -13.16
CA ALA A 15 7.52 39.27 -13.50
C ALA A 15 7.30 40.18 -12.29
N HIS A 16 8.08 41.22 -12.18
CA HIS A 16 7.91 42.22 -11.14
C HIS A 16 8.35 43.61 -11.69
N ASN A 17 7.43 44.56 -11.67
CA ASN A 17 7.71 45.95 -11.98
C ASN A 17 6.88 46.87 -11.08
N LYS A 18 6.93 48.20 -11.33
CA LYS A 18 6.18 49.19 -10.52
C LYS A 18 4.67 49.08 -10.65
N VAL A 19 4.18 48.38 -11.68
CA VAL A 19 2.75 48.27 -12.00
C VAL A 19 2.13 46.95 -11.54
N PHE A 20 2.83 45.84 -11.72
CA PHE A 20 2.31 44.53 -11.37
C PHE A 20 3.39 43.54 -10.94
N VAL A 21 2.96 42.50 -10.26
CA VAL A 21 3.77 41.33 -9.92
C VAL A 21 3.03 40.08 -10.48
N GLU A 22 3.74 39.28 -11.26
CA GLU A 22 3.20 38.05 -11.84
C GLU A 22 3.83 36.85 -11.17
N TRP A 23 3.00 35.88 -10.78
CA TRP A 23 3.43 34.65 -10.11
C TRP A 23 2.97 33.44 -10.90
N THR A 24 3.84 32.44 -11.00
CA THR A 24 3.47 31.13 -11.52
C THR A 24 2.96 30.26 -10.38
N LEU A 25 1.75 29.73 -10.55
CA LEU A 25 1.11 28.87 -9.57
C LEU A 25 1.04 27.44 -10.07
N ALA A 26 1.29 26.49 -9.17
CA ALA A 26 1.13 25.06 -9.45
C ALA A 26 0.19 24.43 -8.44
N SER A 27 -0.52 23.37 -8.86
CA SER A 27 -1.35 22.58 -7.95
C SER A 27 -0.49 21.98 -6.84
N VAL A 28 -1.04 21.92 -5.62
CA VAL A 28 -0.36 21.27 -4.48
C VAL A 28 -0.12 19.79 -4.70
N VAL A 29 -0.85 19.16 -5.62
CA VAL A 29 -0.67 17.75 -6.01
C VAL A 29 0.55 17.58 -6.93
N ASP A 30 0.86 18.60 -7.73
CA ASP A 30 2.00 18.61 -8.66
C ASP A 30 3.23 19.14 -7.96
N GLN A 31 3.83 18.35 -7.10
CA GLN A 31 5.03 18.72 -6.36
C GLN A 31 6.27 18.19 -7.04
N GLN A 32 7.25 19.08 -7.20
CA GLN A 32 8.52 18.71 -7.82
C GLN A 32 9.24 17.61 -7.03
N GLY A 33 9.69 16.59 -7.72
CA GLY A 33 10.38 15.45 -7.10
C GLY A 33 9.49 14.42 -6.43
N THR A 34 8.17 14.65 -6.38
CA THR A 34 7.25 13.68 -5.82
C THR A 34 6.96 12.57 -6.84
N LYS A 35 7.11 11.34 -6.40
CA LYS A 35 6.82 10.14 -7.21
C LYS A 35 5.52 9.50 -6.75
N LEU A 36 4.69 9.07 -7.71
CA LEU A 36 3.46 8.34 -7.45
C LEU A 36 3.52 6.96 -8.11
N PRO A 37 3.08 5.92 -7.42
CA PRO A 37 2.66 5.89 -6.01
C PRO A 37 3.86 6.13 -5.06
N ARG A 38 3.58 6.63 -3.87
CA ARG A 38 4.62 6.96 -2.88
C ARG A 38 5.32 5.75 -2.28
N ARG A 39 4.81 4.57 -2.53
CA ARG A 39 5.41 3.31 -2.06
C ARG A 39 6.02 2.56 -3.23
N GLN A 40 6.99 1.71 -2.92
CA GLN A 40 7.59 0.84 -3.92
C GLN A 40 6.55 -0.18 -4.42
N VAL A 41 6.44 -0.31 -5.74
CA VAL A 41 5.59 -1.33 -6.37
C VAL A 41 6.37 -2.63 -6.47
N LEU A 42 5.86 -3.69 -5.82
CA LEU A 42 6.45 -5.02 -5.86
C LEU A 42 5.64 -5.90 -6.80
N ALA A 43 6.33 -6.64 -7.68
CA ALA A 43 5.68 -7.49 -8.67
C ALA A 43 5.41 -8.91 -8.15
N ASN A 44 6.22 -9.41 -7.23
CA ASN A 44 6.26 -10.83 -6.89
C ASN A 44 5.81 -11.18 -5.47
N ALA A 45 5.73 -10.21 -4.58
CA ALA A 45 5.39 -10.46 -3.20
C ALA A 45 4.66 -9.29 -2.55
N CYS A 46 3.80 -9.60 -1.58
CA CYS A 46 3.13 -8.62 -0.74
C CYS A 46 4.12 -7.96 0.22
N ASP A 47 3.98 -6.64 0.41
CA ASP A 47 4.83 -5.84 1.29
C ASP A 47 4.28 -5.66 2.70
N HIS A 48 3.10 -6.20 2.99
CA HIS A 48 2.53 -6.15 4.34
C HIS A 48 3.29 -7.03 5.32
N ILE A 49 3.32 -6.60 6.58
CA ILE A 49 3.81 -7.39 7.70
C ILE A 49 2.64 -8.21 8.23
N TYR A 50 2.78 -9.54 8.18
CA TYR A 50 1.76 -10.47 8.66
C TYR A 50 1.83 -10.58 10.18
N ARG A 51 0.70 -10.92 10.82
CA ARG A 51 0.63 -11.18 12.26
C ARG A 51 1.61 -12.26 12.69
N ARG A 52 2.05 -12.19 13.92
CA ARG A 52 2.99 -13.13 14.50
C ARG A 52 2.32 -13.86 15.67
N TYR A 53 2.55 -15.17 15.76
CA TYR A 53 2.07 -15.95 16.90
C TYR A 53 3.03 -15.79 18.07
N ASP A 54 2.48 -15.48 19.25
CA ASP A 54 3.21 -15.37 20.50
C ASP A 54 2.95 -16.61 21.36
N SER A 55 3.92 -17.52 21.41
CA SER A 55 3.81 -18.78 22.16
C SER A 55 3.54 -18.58 23.65
N PRO A 56 4.22 -17.66 24.37
CA PRO A 56 3.97 -17.45 25.80
C PRO A 56 2.56 -17.04 26.15
N THR A 57 1.93 -16.22 25.33
CA THR A 57 0.54 -15.76 25.56
C THR A 57 -0.50 -16.63 24.86
N GLY A 58 -0.10 -17.45 23.90
CA GLY A 58 -1.01 -18.25 23.09
C GLY A 58 -1.89 -17.46 22.14
N GLN A 59 -1.53 -16.22 21.84
CA GLN A 59 -2.30 -15.31 21.01
C GLN A 59 -1.45 -14.74 19.86
N PHE A 60 -2.11 -14.14 18.87
CA PHE A 60 -1.41 -13.44 17.81
C PHE A 60 -1.05 -12.02 18.21
N ASP A 61 0.17 -11.62 17.90
CA ASP A 61 0.65 -10.26 18.09
C ASP A 61 0.43 -9.45 16.80
N TYR A 62 -0.34 -8.38 16.92
CA TYR A 62 -0.65 -7.46 15.82
C TYR A 62 0.12 -6.14 15.93
N GLY A 63 0.99 -5.99 16.91
CA GLY A 63 1.66 -4.72 17.20
C GLY A 63 2.48 -4.15 16.05
N LYS A 64 3.08 -5.00 15.26
CA LYS A 64 3.86 -4.62 14.07
C LYS A 64 3.18 -5.02 12.75
N ALA A 65 2.01 -5.64 12.81
CA ALA A 65 1.30 -6.10 11.64
C ALA A 65 0.69 -4.96 10.85
N THR A 66 0.88 -4.95 9.55
CA THR A 66 0.21 -4.02 8.63
C THR A 66 -0.87 -4.71 7.82
N CYS A 67 -0.82 -6.05 7.72
CA CYS A 67 -1.87 -6.84 7.09
C CYS A 67 -3.13 -6.83 7.96
N PRO A 68 -4.31 -6.51 7.39
CA PRO A 68 -5.55 -6.38 8.17
C PRO A 68 -6.19 -7.71 8.57
N TYR A 69 -5.59 -8.86 8.21
CA TYR A 69 -6.16 -10.17 8.48
C TYR A 69 -6.19 -10.48 9.98
N VAL A 70 -7.37 -10.76 10.50
CA VAL A 70 -7.62 -11.12 11.90
C VAL A 70 -8.45 -12.40 12.04
N GLY A 71 -8.61 -13.15 10.95
CA GLY A 71 -9.42 -14.37 10.90
C GLY A 71 -8.84 -15.54 11.68
N SER A 72 -9.67 -16.54 11.95
CA SER A 72 -9.30 -17.76 12.67
C SER A 72 -8.65 -18.82 11.80
N ALA A 73 -8.82 -18.74 10.48
CA ALA A 73 -8.19 -19.67 9.55
C ALA A 73 -6.66 -19.47 9.53
N ILE A 74 -5.93 -20.56 9.58
CA ILE A 74 -4.47 -20.57 9.63
C ILE A 74 -3.89 -21.39 8.49
N PHE A 75 -2.85 -20.84 7.86
CA PHE A 75 -2.19 -21.45 6.70
C PHE A 75 -0.68 -21.35 6.84
N ASP A 76 0.05 -22.28 6.25
CA ASP A 76 1.51 -22.19 6.16
C ASP A 76 1.96 -21.29 5.00
N ALA A 77 3.27 -21.10 4.85
CA ALA A 77 3.83 -20.28 3.78
C ALA A 77 3.57 -20.84 2.37
N GLN A 78 3.21 -22.11 2.26
CA GLN A 78 2.86 -22.79 1.01
C GLN A 78 1.36 -22.74 0.70
N GLY A 79 0.55 -22.23 1.62
CA GLY A 79 -0.90 -22.13 1.44
C GLY A 79 -1.69 -23.33 1.91
N ASN A 80 -1.09 -24.26 2.65
CA ASN A 80 -1.77 -25.40 3.23
C ASN A 80 -2.42 -25.03 4.56
N VAL A 81 -3.61 -25.61 4.84
CA VAL A 81 -4.25 -25.45 6.13
C VAL A 81 -3.43 -26.16 7.20
N VAL A 82 -3.13 -25.48 8.29
CA VAL A 82 -2.37 -26.04 9.41
C VAL A 82 -3.21 -26.07 10.68
N ALA A 83 -2.90 -27.00 11.58
CA ALA A 83 -3.66 -27.16 12.83
C ALA A 83 -3.11 -26.30 13.97
N ALA A 84 -1.82 -25.95 13.93
CA ALA A 84 -1.17 -25.21 14.99
C ALA A 84 -0.99 -23.73 14.60
N ALA A 85 -1.42 -22.81 15.49
CA ALA A 85 -1.29 -21.39 15.26
C ALA A 85 0.15 -20.92 15.11
N ALA A 86 1.11 -21.62 15.75
CA ALA A 86 2.54 -21.33 15.62
C ALA A 86 3.08 -21.54 14.20
N LEU A 87 2.37 -22.29 13.37
CA LEU A 87 2.73 -22.54 11.97
C LEU A 87 2.06 -21.56 10.99
N ASP A 88 1.21 -20.68 11.49
CA ASP A 88 0.52 -19.70 10.65
C ASP A 88 1.51 -18.70 10.07
N ARG A 89 1.63 -18.72 8.75
CA ARG A 89 2.52 -17.84 7.99
C ARG A 89 1.88 -17.45 6.66
N CYS A 90 2.17 -16.26 6.20
CA CYS A 90 1.74 -15.81 4.88
C CYS A 90 2.87 -16.00 3.87
N GLY A 91 2.60 -16.70 2.77
CA GLY A 91 3.55 -16.89 1.67
C GLY A 91 3.73 -15.65 0.80
N LYS A 92 3.01 -14.56 1.09
CA LYS A 92 3.11 -13.26 0.40
C LYS A 92 2.72 -13.31 -1.09
N GLN A 93 2.07 -14.38 -1.52
CA GLN A 93 1.57 -14.53 -2.87
C GLN A 93 0.10 -14.14 -2.96
N ARG A 94 -0.37 -13.87 -4.17
CA ARG A 94 -1.79 -13.55 -4.40
C ARG A 94 -2.72 -14.64 -3.89
N ARG A 95 -2.39 -15.91 -4.11
CA ARG A 95 -3.19 -17.05 -3.66
C ARG A 95 -3.32 -17.09 -2.13
N ASP A 96 -2.23 -16.78 -1.42
CA ASP A 96 -2.21 -16.78 0.05
C ASP A 96 -3.11 -15.68 0.60
N CYS A 97 -3.14 -14.54 -0.05
CA CYS A 97 -4.04 -13.45 0.28
C CYS A 97 -5.50 -13.82 -0.02
N SER A 98 -5.78 -14.48 -1.14
CA SER A 98 -7.14 -14.88 -1.53
C SER A 98 -7.73 -15.97 -0.63
N PHE A 99 -6.92 -16.83 -0.04
CA PHE A 99 -7.40 -17.82 0.96
C PHE A 99 -7.93 -17.13 2.23
N ARG A 100 -7.35 -15.99 2.57
CA ARG A 100 -7.72 -15.22 3.76
C ARG A 100 -8.85 -14.23 3.52
N PHE A 101 -8.96 -13.74 2.29
CA PHE A 101 -9.97 -12.77 1.87
C PHE A 101 -10.72 -13.27 0.63
N PRO A 102 -11.53 -14.35 0.76
CA PRO A 102 -12.19 -14.96 -0.39
C PRO A 102 -13.27 -14.08 -1.02
N ASP A 103 -13.95 -13.26 -0.21
CA ASP A 103 -15.08 -12.45 -0.63
C ASP A 103 -14.77 -10.95 -0.67
N ASP A 104 -13.60 -10.55 -0.19
CA ASP A 104 -13.20 -9.15 -0.08
C ASP A 104 -12.10 -8.79 -1.09
N PRO A 105 -11.94 -7.50 -1.42
CA PRO A 105 -10.78 -7.06 -2.18
C PRO A 105 -9.47 -7.39 -1.46
N LEU A 106 -8.48 -7.84 -2.20
CA LEU A 106 -7.18 -8.20 -1.62
C LEU A 106 -6.46 -6.95 -1.11
N PRO A 107 -6.04 -6.91 0.18
CA PRO A 107 -5.39 -5.74 0.76
C PRO A 107 -3.94 -5.56 0.32
N THR A 108 -3.37 -6.53 -0.40
CA THR A 108 -1.99 -6.44 -0.89
C THR A 108 -1.80 -5.28 -1.86
N HIS A 109 -0.67 -4.59 -1.77
CA HIS A 109 -0.26 -3.54 -2.69
C HIS A 109 0.67 -4.07 -3.80
N ALA A 110 0.96 -5.37 -3.82
CA ALA A 110 1.77 -5.97 -4.85
C ALA A 110 1.04 -5.99 -6.20
N PHE A 111 1.77 -5.69 -7.26
CA PHE A 111 1.28 -5.72 -8.64
C PHE A 111 1.79 -6.97 -9.34
N PHE A 112 1.15 -8.09 -9.13
CA PHE A 112 1.59 -9.41 -9.62
C PHE A 112 1.63 -9.53 -11.14
N GLY A 113 0.95 -8.63 -11.86
CA GLY A 113 0.99 -8.57 -13.32
C GLY A 113 2.15 -7.77 -13.91
N ALA A 114 2.92 -7.06 -13.11
CA ALA A 114 3.94 -6.12 -13.61
C ALA A 114 5.02 -6.79 -14.47
N GLY A 115 5.43 -8.01 -14.14
CA GLY A 115 6.44 -8.75 -14.88
C GLY A 115 6.00 -9.20 -16.28
N ARG A 116 4.70 -9.26 -16.53
CA ARG A 116 4.15 -9.68 -17.84
C ARG A 116 4.14 -8.57 -18.87
N LEU A 117 4.26 -7.32 -18.45
CA LEU A 117 4.25 -6.16 -19.34
C LEU A 117 5.58 -5.93 -20.07
N ARG A 118 6.64 -6.67 -19.70
CA ARG A 118 7.97 -6.51 -20.28
C ARG A 118 8.21 -7.28 -21.59
N ARG A 119 7.22 -8.03 -22.06
CA ARG A 119 7.39 -8.92 -23.24
C ARG A 119 6.65 -8.42 -24.49
N GLN A 120 6.63 -7.13 -24.66
CA GLN A 120 6.20 -6.58 -25.97
C GLN A 120 7.39 -6.03 -26.70
#